data_6cf44db715bdf496fee071f3328c97b2
#
_entry.id   6cf44db715bdf496fee071f3328c97b2
#
_cell.length_a   1.000
_cell.length_b   1.000
_cell.length_c   1.000
_cell.angle_alpha   90.00
_cell.angle_beta   90.00
_cell.angle_gamma   90.00
#
_symmetry.space_group_name_H-M   'P 1'
#
loop_
_entity.id
_entity.type
_entity.pdbx_description
1 polymer ?
#
loop_
_entity_poly.entity_id
_entity_poly.type
_entity_poly.pdbx_seq_one_letter_code
_entity_poly.pdbx_strand_id
1 'polypeptide(L)'
;MWRFASMLAVAAIAVTGAVRGQERPITYYVQLIRSSDSEQPPQAESKRVGTKLAGAFCGVLKWKNHWEICQRKAEVIPGRATMVWLSNGREVEIDLSRRGKRTVTAFQSGRLVDRTIMPAGEAMTLIGGDRDQKSAWFIVVRRDKPGE
;
A
#
# COMPACT_ATOMS: atom_id res chain seq x y z
N MET A 1 55.93 -4.03 -57.02
CA MET A 1 54.60 -4.55 -56.64
C MET A 1 54.58 -4.78 -55.16
N TRP A 2 54.01 -3.83 -54.40
CA TRP A 2 53.84 -3.98 -52.97
C TRP A 2 52.35 -4.07 -52.66
N ARG A 3 51.95 -5.20 -52.12
CA ARG A 3 50.59 -5.44 -51.63
C ARG A 3 50.53 -5.07 -50.16
N PHE A 4 49.85 -3.99 -49.85
CA PHE A 4 49.48 -3.67 -48.47
C PHE A 4 48.19 -4.43 -48.12
N ALA A 5 48.29 -5.36 -47.22
CA ALA A 5 47.16 -6.05 -46.61
C ALA A 5 46.71 -5.20 -45.42
N SER A 6 45.57 -4.53 -45.56
CA SER A 6 44.91 -3.84 -44.43
C SER A 6 44.18 -4.85 -43.59
N MET A 7 44.66 -5.10 -42.41
CA MET A 7 43.91 -5.81 -41.37
C MET A 7 42.86 -4.87 -40.75
N LEU A 8 41.60 -5.10 -40.98
CA LEU A 8 40.52 -4.50 -40.26
C LEU A 8 40.34 -5.25 -38.93
N ALA A 9 40.66 -4.63 -37.85
CA ALA A 9 40.36 -5.13 -36.49
C ALA A 9 38.90 -4.72 -36.16
N VAL A 10 38.01 -5.67 -36.18
CA VAL A 10 36.63 -5.49 -35.70
C VAL A 10 36.65 -5.60 -34.17
N ALA A 11 36.58 -4.47 -33.51
CA ALA A 11 36.39 -4.44 -32.06
C ALA A 11 34.94 -4.80 -31.73
N ALA A 12 34.72 -6.00 -31.25
CA ALA A 12 33.40 -6.42 -30.71
C ALA A 12 33.21 -5.74 -29.35
N ILE A 13 32.38 -4.71 -29.32
CA ILE A 13 31.92 -4.09 -28.07
C ILE A 13 30.88 -5.05 -27.46
N ALA A 14 31.29 -5.85 -26.49
CA ALA A 14 30.36 -6.62 -25.68
C ALA A 14 29.62 -5.64 -24.76
N VAL A 15 28.40 -5.29 -25.15
CA VAL A 15 27.47 -4.59 -24.27
C VAL A 15 26.97 -5.62 -23.26
N THR A 16 27.66 -5.73 -22.14
CA THR A 16 27.17 -6.42 -20.95
C THR A 16 26.02 -5.60 -20.37
N GLY A 17 24.84 -5.77 -20.93
CA GLY A 17 23.63 -5.30 -20.32
C GLY A 17 23.48 -5.99 -18.96
N ALA A 18 23.75 -5.25 -17.87
CA ALA A 18 23.41 -5.72 -16.54
C ALA A 18 21.90 -5.94 -16.52
N VAL A 19 21.49 -7.20 -16.57
CA VAL A 19 20.10 -7.59 -16.27
C VAL A 19 19.90 -7.23 -14.79
N ARG A 20 19.38 -6.04 -14.54
CA ARG A 20 18.84 -5.70 -13.22
C ARG A 20 17.72 -6.69 -12.99
N GLY A 21 17.95 -7.64 -12.07
CA GLY A 21 16.91 -8.57 -11.66
C GLY A 21 15.64 -7.77 -11.34
N GLN A 22 14.52 -8.11 -11.98
CA GLN A 22 13.24 -7.48 -11.67
C GLN A 22 12.96 -7.76 -10.20
N GLU A 23 12.89 -6.70 -9.39
CA GLU A 23 12.49 -6.81 -8.01
C GLU A 23 11.06 -7.34 -7.97
N ARG A 24 10.82 -8.32 -7.11
CA ARG A 24 9.49 -8.94 -7.01
C ARG A 24 8.50 -7.96 -6.39
N PRO A 25 7.30 -7.83 -6.93
CA PRO A 25 6.26 -7.03 -6.31
C PRO A 25 5.97 -7.50 -4.89
N ILE A 26 5.70 -6.55 -4.01
CA ILE A 26 5.23 -6.82 -2.65
C ILE A 26 3.71 -6.68 -2.65
N THR A 27 3.03 -7.71 -2.18
CA THR A 27 1.58 -7.69 -2.05
C THR A 27 1.17 -7.01 -0.75
N TYR A 28 0.26 -6.06 -0.87
CA TYR A 28 -0.44 -5.42 0.25
C TYR A 28 -1.94 -5.64 0.14
N TYR A 29 -2.57 -5.73 1.28
CA TYR A 29 -4.02 -5.72 1.42
C TYR A 29 -4.42 -4.41 2.07
N VAL A 30 -5.33 -3.70 1.44
CA VAL A 30 -5.79 -2.39 1.87
C VAL A 30 -7.25 -2.50 2.25
N GLN A 31 -7.57 -2.12 3.48
CA GLN A 31 -8.91 -2.17 4.03
C GLN A 31 -9.35 -0.76 4.39
N LEU A 32 -10.55 -0.38 3.96
CA LEU A 32 -11.21 0.84 4.43
C LEU A 32 -12.14 0.45 5.57
N ILE A 33 -11.89 1.02 6.74
CA ILE A 33 -12.59 0.70 7.98
C ILE A 33 -13.40 1.91 8.44
N ARG A 34 -14.63 1.69 8.79
CA ARG A 34 -15.43 2.65 9.54
C ARG A 34 -15.62 2.17 10.96
N SER A 35 -15.24 3.01 11.90
CA SER A 35 -15.34 2.73 13.34
C SER A 35 -16.38 3.63 13.98
N SER A 36 -17.25 3.05 14.80
CA SER A 36 -18.29 3.76 15.51
C SER A 36 -18.72 2.99 16.76
N ASP A 37 -19.58 3.58 17.57
CA ASP A 37 -20.20 2.88 18.71
C ASP A 37 -21.53 2.22 18.34
N SER A 38 -21.99 2.40 17.11
CA SER A 38 -23.19 1.73 16.59
C SER A 38 -22.93 0.26 16.29
N GLU A 39 -23.84 -0.61 16.70
CA GLU A 39 -23.81 -2.03 16.36
C GLU A 39 -24.34 -2.32 14.95
N GLN A 40 -24.95 -1.33 14.31
CA GLN A 40 -25.48 -1.48 12.97
C GLN A 40 -24.41 -1.21 11.92
N PRO A 41 -24.32 -2.03 10.87
CA PRO A 41 -23.38 -1.80 9.78
C PRO A 41 -23.74 -0.47 9.07
N PRO A 42 -22.73 0.32 8.69
CA PRO A 42 -22.96 1.60 8.00
C PRO A 42 -23.52 1.42 6.58
N GLN A 43 -23.26 0.25 5.99
CA GLN A 43 -23.76 -0.14 4.66
C GLN A 43 -24.16 -1.62 4.71
N ALA A 44 -25.11 -2.04 3.87
CA ALA A 44 -25.60 -3.42 3.84
C ALA A 44 -24.49 -4.45 3.55
N GLU A 45 -23.46 -4.05 2.80
CA GLU A 45 -22.35 -4.90 2.39
C GLU A 45 -21.16 -4.87 3.36
N SER A 46 -21.23 -4.05 4.42
CA SER A 46 -20.16 -3.94 5.40
C SER A 46 -20.03 -5.23 6.20
N LYS A 47 -18.78 -5.61 6.45
CA LYS A 47 -18.45 -6.78 7.27
C LYS A 47 -17.76 -6.33 8.55
N ARG A 48 -17.97 -7.03 9.64
CA ARG A 48 -17.14 -6.81 10.82
C ARG A 48 -15.69 -7.19 10.52
N VAL A 49 -14.74 -6.39 11.01
CA VAL A 49 -13.32 -6.74 10.90
C VAL A 49 -13.04 -8.04 11.64
N GLY A 50 -12.05 -8.80 11.14
CA GLY A 50 -11.64 -10.04 11.78
C GLY A 50 -11.08 -9.81 13.19
N THR A 51 -11.06 -10.87 14.00
CA THR A 51 -10.66 -10.81 15.41
C THR A 51 -9.24 -10.32 15.63
N LYS A 52 -8.30 -10.63 14.74
CA LYS A 52 -6.92 -10.15 14.81
C LYS A 52 -6.85 -8.63 14.70
N LEU A 53 -7.54 -8.05 13.72
CA LEU A 53 -7.55 -6.61 13.51
C LEU A 53 -8.34 -5.89 14.60
N ALA A 54 -9.48 -6.44 15.00
CA ALA A 54 -10.26 -5.92 16.12
C ALA A 54 -9.44 -5.89 17.41
N GLY A 55 -8.65 -6.93 17.67
CA GLY A 55 -7.72 -6.98 18.80
C GLY A 55 -6.64 -5.91 18.73
N ALA A 56 -6.10 -5.63 17.55
CA ALA A 56 -5.11 -4.57 17.33
C ALA A 56 -5.72 -3.17 17.57
N PHE A 57 -7.00 -2.99 17.34
CA PHE A 57 -7.70 -1.72 17.60
C PHE A 57 -8.09 -1.53 19.06
N CYS A 58 -8.21 -2.61 19.82
CA CYS A 58 -8.56 -2.57 21.22
C CYS A 58 -7.53 -1.74 22.03
N GLY A 59 -8.01 -0.71 22.74
CA GLY A 59 -7.15 0.19 23.51
C GLY A 59 -6.44 1.27 22.68
N VAL A 60 -6.48 1.20 21.36
CA VAL A 60 -5.90 2.21 20.46
C VAL A 60 -6.99 3.14 19.93
N LEU A 61 -8.11 2.59 19.52
CA LEU A 61 -9.26 3.35 19.02
C LEU A 61 -10.37 3.39 20.08
N LYS A 62 -11.01 4.54 20.19
CA LYS A 62 -12.08 4.75 21.18
C LYS A 62 -13.41 4.09 20.85
N TRP A 63 -13.64 3.75 19.56
CA TRP A 63 -14.90 3.17 19.11
C TRP A 63 -14.93 1.67 19.37
N LYS A 64 -16.14 1.15 19.59
CA LYS A 64 -16.34 -0.27 19.93
C LYS A 64 -16.51 -1.17 18.72
N ASN A 65 -17.08 -0.64 17.64
CA ASN A 65 -17.41 -1.43 16.45
C ASN A 65 -16.60 -0.97 15.26
N HIS A 66 -16.04 -1.91 14.53
CA HIS A 66 -15.19 -1.69 13.37
C HIS A 66 -15.73 -2.49 12.18
N TRP A 67 -16.05 -1.76 11.11
CA TRP A 67 -16.66 -2.31 9.92
C TRP A 67 -15.74 -2.16 8.72
N GLU A 68 -15.45 -3.25 8.04
CA GLU A 68 -14.79 -3.23 6.75
C GLU A 68 -15.80 -2.79 5.68
N ILE A 69 -15.51 -1.68 5.03
CA ILE A 69 -16.35 -1.13 3.96
C ILE A 69 -15.92 -1.71 2.62
N CYS A 70 -14.63 -1.78 2.38
CA CYS A 70 -14.07 -2.45 1.20
C CYS A 70 -12.65 -2.93 1.48
N GLN A 71 -12.21 -3.87 0.65
CA GLN A 71 -10.87 -4.42 0.65
C GLN A 71 -10.33 -4.42 -0.77
N ARG A 72 -9.06 -4.08 -0.91
CA ARG A 72 -8.32 -4.13 -2.18
C ARG A 72 -6.99 -4.84 -1.98
N LYS A 73 -6.57 -5.56 -3.00
CA LYS A 73 -5.22 -6.11 -3.11
C LYS A 73 -4.40 -5.19 -4.00
N ALA A 74 -3.20 -4.85 -3.59
CA ALA A 74 -2.27 -4.04 -4.37
C ALA A 74 -0.91 -4.71 -4.43
N GLU A 75 -0.27 -4.64 -5.58
CA GLU A 75 1.11 -5.08 -5.78
C GLU A 75 1.98 -3.86 -6.02
N VAL A 76 2.98 -3.68 -5.17
CA VAL A 76 3.87 -2.53 -5.23
C VAL A 76 5.28 -3.01 -5.51
N ILE A 77 5.88 -2.50 -6.56
CA ILE A 77 7.27 -2.80 -6.92
C ILE A 77 8.18 -1.94 -6.04
N PRO A 78 9.19 -2.53 -5.36
CA PRO A 78 10.21 -1.76 -4.65
C PRO A 78 10.81 -0.67 -5.53
N GLY A 79 10.99 0.52 -4.97
CA GLY A 79 11.44 1.71 -5.70
C GLY A 79 10.33 2.50 -6.40
N ARG A 80 9.08 2.07 -6.31
CA ARG A 80 7.92 2.71 -6.93
C ARG A 80 6.81 3.01 -5.93
N ALA A 81 5.84 3.81 -6.38
CA ALA A 81 4.60 4.07 -5.67
C ALA A 81 3.40 3.55 -6.45
N THR A 82 2.37 3.13 -5.74
CA THR A 82 1.11 2.67 -6.33
C THR A 82 -0.06 3.33 -5.62
N MET A 83 -0.99 3.87 -6.40
CA MET A 83 -2.25 4.41 -5.90
C MET A 83 -3.31 3.32 -5.86
N VAL A 84 -4.03 3.21 -4.76
CA VAL A 84 -5.13 2.26 -4.55
C VAL A 84 -6.42 3.04 -4.33
N TRP A 85 -7.38 2.81 -5.20
CA TRP A 85 -8.72 3.38 -5.09
C TRP A 85 -9.58 2.55 -4.15
N LEU A 86 -10.18 3.23 -3.19
CA LEU A 86 -11.12 2.64 -2.25
C LEU A 86 -12.54 3.11 -2.60
N SER A 87 -13.46 3.04 -1.68
CA SER A 87 -14.80 3.56 -1.87
C SER A 87 -14.97 4.97 -1.27
N ASN A 88 -16.06 5.63 -1.62
CA ASN A 88 -16.44 6.94 -1.08
C ASN A 88 -15.37 8.04 -1.31
N GLY A 89 -14.74 8.05 -2.48
CA GLY A 89 -13.74 9.05 -2.86
C GLY A 89 -12.42 8.98 -2.10
N ARG A 90 -12.16 7.87 -1.42
CA ARG A 90 -10.91 7.65 -0.68
C ARG A 90 -9.92 6.87 -1.50
N GLU A 91 -8.68 7.28 -1.39
CA GLU A 91 -7.53 6.67 -2.04
C GLU A 91 -6.37 6.58 -1.07
N VAL A 92 -5.49 5.64 -1.30
CA VAL A 92 -4.23 5.52 -0.57
C VAL A 92 -3.09 5.28 -1.53
N GLU A 93 -2.00 5.99 -1.31
CA GLU A 93 -0.74 5.73 -2.00
C GLU A 93 0.17 4.92 -1.09
N ILE A 94 0.73 3.85 -1.63
CA ILE A 94 1.79 3.06 -1.00
C ILE A 94 3.06 3.31 -1.78
N ASP A 95 4.01 3.97 -1.16
CA ASP A 95 5.26 4.42 -1.78
C ASP A 95 6.46 3.68 -1.16
N LEU A 96 7.14 2.92 -1.98
CA LEU A 96 8.37 2.19 -1.68
C LEU A 96 9.60 2.79 -2.37
N SER A 97 9.54 4.03 -2.85
CA SER A 97 10.64 4.69 -3.55
C SER A 97 11.87 4.94 -2.65
N ARG A 98 11.66 5.10 -1.36
CA ARG A 98 12.74 5.23 -0.38
C ARG A 98 13.14 3.86 0.16
N ARG A 99 14.39 3.48 -0.04
CA ARG A 99 14.93 2.19 0.41
C ARG A 99 14.70 1.98 1.92
N GLY A 100 14.14 0.82 2.26
CA GLY A 100 13.87 0.42 3.64
C GLY A 100 12.72 1.17 4.32
N LYS A 101 12.00 2.02 3.58
CA LYS A 101 10.87 2.78 4.09
C LYS A 101 9.61 2.51 3.28
N ARG A 102 8.48 2.59 3.94
CA ARG A 102 7.16 2.62 3.33
C ARG A 102 6.46 3.90 3.75
N THR A 103 6.09 4.71 2.77
CA THR A 103 5.25 5.88 3.00
C THR A 103 3.84 5.52 2.56
N VAL A 104 2.89 5.73 3.45
CA VAL A 104 1.46 5.55 3.17
C VAL A 104 0.79 6.90 3.29
N THR A 105 0.12 7.32 2.23
CA THR A 105 -0.57 8.61 2.17
C THR A 105 -2.05 8.39 1.85
N ALA A 106 -2.92 8.89 2.69
CA ALA A 106 -4.37 8.83 2.49
C ALA A 106 -4.88 10.13 1.88
N PHE A 107 -5.79 9.98 0.92
CA PHE A 107 -6.49 11.09 0.26
C PHE A 107 -8.00 10.89 0.36
N GLN A 108 -8.71 11.99 0.43
CA GLN A 108 -10.15 12.03 0.25
C GLN A 108 -10.51 13.11 -0.74
N SER A 109 -11.22 12.71 -1.81
CA SER A 109 -11.61 13.61 -2.90
C SER A 109 -10.41 14.44 -3.43
N GLY A 110 -9.27 13.79 -3.60
CA GLY A 110 -8.02 14.39 -4.07
C GLY A 110 -7.25 15.22 -3.04
N ARG A 111 -7.74 15.35 -1.82
CA ARG A 111 -7.08 16.09 -0.74
C ARG A 111 -6.30 15.14 0.16
N LEU A 112 -5.07 15.51 0.49
CA LEU A 112 -4.27 14.79 1.49
C LEU A 112 -4.96 14.87 2.86
N VAL A 113 -5.21 13.70 3.45
CA VAL A 113 -5.81 13.57 4.78
C VAL A 113 -4.75 13.27 5.83
N ASP A 114 -3.88 12.31 5.55
CA ASP A 114 -2.86 11.86 6.49
C ASP A 114 -1.69 11.20 5.73
N ARG A 115 -0.52 11.19 6.37
CA ARG A 115 0.68 10.54 5.83
C ARG A 115 1.49 9.94 6.95
N THR A 116 1.95 8.72 6.76
CA THR A 116 2.81 8.00 7.70
C THR A 116 4.01 7.40 6.98
N ILE A 117 5.17 7.53 7.57
CA ILE A 117 6.41 6.90 7.11
C ILE A 117 6.84 5.88 8.15
N MET A 118 7.12 4.67 7.71
CA MET A 118 7.55 3.60 8.61
C MET A 118 8.57 2.67 7.94
N PRO A 119 9.26 1.82 8.70
CA PRO A 119 10.10 0.78 8.12
C PRO A 119 9.29 -0.12 7.19
N ALA A 120 9.83 -0.47 6.03
CA ALA A 120 9.15 -1.31 5.06
C ALA A 120 8.85 -2.73 5.58
N GLY A 121 9.57 -3.18 6.60
CA GLY A 121 9.36 -4.48 7.25
C GLY A 121 8.19 -4.53 8.24
N GLU A 122 7.61 -3.39 8.61
CA GLU A 122 6.43 -3.37 9.49
C GLU A 122 5.25 -4.10 8.84
N ALA A 123 4.57 -4.93 9.63
CA ALA A 123 3.50 -5.80 9.14
C ALA A 123 2.26 -5.01 8.72
N MET A 124 1.97 -3.91 9.41
CA MET A 124 0.73 -3.15 9.23
C MET A 124 0.96 -1.66 9.43
N THR A 125 0.27 -0.88 8.62
CA THR A 125 0.09 0.56 8.78
C THR A 125 -1.37 0.85 9.03
N LEU A 126 -1.67 1.55 10.10
CA LEU A 126 -2.97 2.17 10.35
C LEU A 126 -2.82 3.67 10.11
N ILE A 127 -3.61 4.20 9.18
CA ILE A 127 -3.60 5.62 8.86
C ILE A 127 -5.01 6.18 9.08
N GLY A 128 -5.08 7.33 9.75
CA GLY A 128 -6.34 7.99 10.04
C GLY A 128 -6.95 8.61 8.80
N GLY A 129 -8.28 8.60 8.76
CA GLY A 129 -9.06 9.33 7.79
C GLY A 129 -9.80 10.49 8.44
N ASP A 130 -10.89 10.90 7.84
CA ASP A 130 -11.79 11.90 8.38
C ASP A 130 -12.55 11.37 9.60
N ARG A 131 -12.88 12.27 10.49
CA ARG A 131 -13.64 11.98 11.72
C ARG A 131 -14.85 12.88 11.79
N ASP A 132 -15.90 12.35 12.39
CA ASP A 132 -16.98 13.13 12.98
C ASP A 132 -17.11 12.78 14.47
N GLN A 133 -18.12 13.33 15.16
CA GLN A 133 -18.30 13.07 16.59
C GLN A 133 -18.71 11.63 16.91
N LYS A 134 -19.25 10.90 15.93
CA LYS A 134 -19.87 9.58 16.09
C LYS A 134 -19.09 8.46 15.45
N SER A 135 -18.20 8.77 14.52
CA SER A 135 -17.46 7.77 13.75
C SER A 135 -16.12 8.29 13.24
N ALA A 136 -15.31 7.38 12.77
CA ALA A 136 -14.08 7.70 12.08
C ALA A 136 -13.82 6.71 10.95
N TRP A 137 -13.12 7.18 9.93
CA TRP A 137 -12.62 6.38 8.83
C TRP A 137 -11.13 6.09 9.05
N PHE A 138 -10.75 4.86 8.81
CA PHE A 138 -9.35 4.43 8.86
C PHE A 138 -9.01 3.62 7.63
N ILE A 139 -7.75 3.66 7.25
CA ILE A 139 -7.20 2.80 6.21
C ILE A 139 -6.14 1.92 6.85
N VAL A 140 -6.25 0.62 6.64
CA VAL A 140 -5.27 -0.38 7.07
C VAL A 140 -4.54 -0.87 5.83
N VAL A 141 -3.22 -0.78 5.85
CA VAL A 141 -2.34 -1.35 4.83
C VAL A 141 -1.52 -2.45 5.48
N ARG A 142 -1.68 -3.68 5.05
CA ARG A 142 -1.04 -4.84 5.67
C ARG A 142 -0.50 -5.83 4.63
N ARG A 143 0.46 -6.63 5.03
CA ARG A 143 1.07 -7.64 4.16
C ARG A 143 0.38 -8.99 4.25
N ASP A 144 -0.20 -9.33 5.37
CA ASP A 144 -0.96 -10.56 5.54
C ASP A 144 -2.38 -10.42 5.00
N LYS A 145 -2.88 -11.49 4.39
CA LYS A 145 -4.25 -11.51 3.89
C LYS A 145 -5.23 -11.41 5.06
N PRO A 146 -6.21 -10.49 5.02
CA PRO A 146 -7.26 -10.45 6.02
C PRO A 146 -7.98 -11.78 6.10
N GLY A 147 -8.22 -12.25 7.32
CA GLY A 147 -9.05 -13.43 7.55
C GLY A 147 -10.50 -13.18 7.17
N GLU A 148 -11.19 -14.24 6.74
CA GLU A 148 -12.64 -14.22 6.52
C GLU A 148 -13.39 -14.23 7.86
#